data_bc3f1f14cf87e6a6a783a5e09cc00045
#
_entry.id   bc3f1f14cf87e6a6a783a5e09cc00045
#
_cell.length_a   1.000
_cell.length_b   1.000
_cell.length_c   1.000
_cell.angle_alpha   90.00
_cell.angle_beta   90.00
_cell.angle_gamma   90.00
#
_symmetry.space_group_name_H-M   'P 1'
#
loop_
_entity.id
_entity.type
_entity.pdbx_description
1 polymer ?
#
loop_
_entity_poly.entity_id
_entity_poly.type
_entity_poly.pdbx_seq_one_letter_code
_entity_poly.pdbx_strand_id
1 'polypeptide(L)'
;RQRQMCIRDSLDNDEATTRIRDDYKQFIIRMFSLCGQEKSAQQNMEHIMFIETALAKVSKNRTELRDVETNYNKMSLTDFEQQYPYLQLRNLLLAKGIDEKHIKTIVVGQPDFMKGANDVWKSMGTDALRAYMQWHVLLSAANYLGDDAATAYFDFFGKTMRGRKEDYPRWKRATNQIESQMGEALGRIYVAKYFPAEAKQRMEALIKNLQLSLAERIKEQTWMSEITKAAALDKLNSFYVKVGYPNNCLLY
;
A
#
# COMPACT_ATOMS: atom_id res chain seq x y z
N ARG A 1 -3.81 0.38 -0.13
CA ARG A 1 -4.51 0.66 1.16
C ARG A 1 -5.87 1.34 0.98
N GLN A 2 -6.03 2.36 0.12
CA GLN A 2 -7.33 3.03 -0.11
C GLN A 2 -8.35 2.13 -0.83
N ARG A 3 -7.94 1.24 -1.74
CA ARG A 3 -8.83 0.33 -2.47
C ARG A 3 -9.48 -0.74 -1.57
N GLN A 4 -8.74 -1.32 -0.65
CA GLN A 4 -9.28 -2.29 0.30
C GLN A 4 -10.35 -1.68 1.22
N MET A 5 -10.26 -0.37 1.46
CA MET A 5 -11.29 0.37 2.17
C MET A 5 -12.58 0.52 1.38
N CYS A 6 -12.51 0.74 0.05
CA CYS A 6 -13.68 0.95 -0.79
C CYS A 6 -14.49 -0.32 -1.06
N ILE A 7 -13.81 -1.46 -1.25
CA ILE A 7 -14.48 -2.68 -1.73
C ILE A 7 -14.98 -3.54 -0.58
N ARG A 8 -14.26 -3.59 0.52
CA ARG A 8 -14.62 -4.43 1.66
C ARG A 8 -15.68 -3.81 2.55
N ASP A 9 -15.54 -2.52 2.90
CA ASP A 9 -16.62 -1.79 3.55
C ASP A 9 -17.85 -1.72 2.63
N SER A 10 -17.67 -1.98 1.32
CA SER A 10 -18.71 -2.09 0.28
C SER A 10 -19.40 -3.45 0.18
N LEU A 11 -19.06 -4.43 1.00
CA LEU A 11 -19.86 -5.67 1.13
C LEU A 11 -21.10 -5.45 1.99
N ASP A 12 -21.13 -4.37 2.79
CA ASP A 12 -22.31 -3.96 3.55
C ASP A 12 -23.40 -3.42 2.61
N ASN A 13 -24.64 -3.69 2.94
CA ASN A 13 -25.81 -3.30 2.11
C ASN A 13 -26.52 -2.04 2.65
N ASP A 14 -25.79 -1.16 3.35
CA ASP A 14 -26.32 0.16 3.69
C ASP A 14 -26.38 1.09 2.46
N GLU A 15 -27.22 2.11 2.53
CA GLU A 15 -27.47 3.03 1.43
C GLU A 15 -26.21 3.79 0.98
N ALA A 16 -25.37 4.22 1.93
CA ALA A 16 -24.14 4.97 1.64
C ALA A 16 -23.14 4.10 0.88
N THR A 17 -22.96 2.87 1.31
CA THR A 17 -22.05 1.90 0.69
C THR A 17 -22.52 1.48 -0.69
N THR A 18 -23.85 1.30 -0.87
CA THR A 18 -24.44 0.98 -2.17
C THR A 18 -24.19 2.10 -3.17
N ARG A 19 -24.40 3.36 -2.76
CA ARG A 19 -24.12 4.54 -3.59
C ARG A 19 -22.64 4.62 -4.01
N ILE A 20 -21.71 4.43 -3.07
CA ILE A 20 -20.27 4.44 -3.37
C ILE A 20 -19.92 3.35 -4.39
N ARG A 21 -20.51 2.17 -4.27
CA ARG A 21 -20.31 1.05 -5.21
C ARG A 21 -20.82 1.38 -6.61
N ASP A 22 -21.96 2.05 -6.71
CA ASP A 22 -22.51 2.45 -8.00
C ASP A 22 -21.73 3.59 -8.63
N ASP A 23 -21.29 4.58 -7.85
CA ASP A 23 -20.36 5.62 -8.30
C ASP A 23 -19.04 5.02 -8.79
N TYR A 24 -18.52 3.96 -8.13
CA TYR A 24 -17.33 3.26 -8.56
C TYR A 24 -17.48 2.54 -9.90
N LYS A 25 -18.62 1.88 -10.12
CA LYS A 25 -18.92 1.26 -11.41
C LYS A 25 -18.97 2.30 -12.53
N GLN A 26 -19.62 3.44 -12.29
CA GLN A 26 -19.67 4.52 -13.26
C GLN A 26 -18.27 5.12 -13.54
N PHE A 27 -17.45 5.24 -12.51
CA PHE A 27 -16.06 5.68 -12.66
C PHE A 27 -15.25 4.72 -13.56
N ILE A 28 -15.38 3.40 -13.34
CA ILE A 28 -14.71 2.40 -14.18
C ILE A 28 -15.15 2.55 -15.64
N ILE A 29 -16.46 2.57 -15.90
CA ILE A 29 -17.01 2.70 -17.25
C ILE A 29 -16.50 3.98 -17.92
N ARG A 30 -16.54 5.13 -17.23
CA ARG A 30 -16.04 6.41 -17.73
C ARG A 30 -14.57 6.35 -18.11
N MET A 31 -13.73 5.74 -17.29
CA MET A 31 -12.29 5.63 -17.55
C MET A 31 -11.99 4.77 -18.78
N PHE A 32 -12.66 3.63 -18.95
CA PHE A 32 -12.50 2.81 -20.16
C PHE A 32 -13.00 3.54 -21.42
N SER A 33 -14.10 4.27 -21.31
CA SER A 33 -14.64 5.06 -22.42
C SER A 33 -13.69 6.18 -22.87
N LEU A 34 -13.09 6.89 -21.92
CA LEU A 34 -12.07 7.91 -22.19
C LEU A 34 -10.82 7.35 -22.91
N CYS A 35 -10.59 6.03 -22.77
CA CYS A 35 -9.49 5.33 -23.45
C CYS A 35 -9.92 4.65 -24.77
N GLY A 36 -11.07 5.02 -25.33
CA GLY A 36 -11.57 4.50 -26.61
C GLY A 36 -12.15 3.09 -26.56
N GLN A 37 -12.46 2.58 -25.35
CA GLN A 37 -13.03 1.24 -25.14
C GLN A 37 -14.52 1.29 -24.74
N GLU A 38 -15.30 2.21 -25.30
CA GLU A 38 -16.71 2.40 -24.96
C GLU A 38 -17.55 1.12 -25.11
N LYS A 39 -17.32 0.36 -26.19
CA LYS A 39 -18.09 -0.86 -26.48
C LYS A 39 -17.90 -1.98 -25.44
N SER A 40 -16.74 -2.05 -24.82
CA SER A 40 -16.40 -3.07 -23.82
C SER A 40 -16.39 -2.53 -22.39
N ALA A 41 -16.62 -1.24 -22.18
CA ALA A 41 -16.51 -0.59 -20.87
C ALA A 41 -17.42 -1.22 -19.81
N GLN A 42 -18.67 -1.54 -20.19
CA GLN A 42 -19.64 -2.20 -19.32
C GLN A 42 -19.16 -3.61 -18.91
N GLN A 43 -18.73 -4.41 -19.87
CA GLN A 43 -18.25 -5.77 -19.62
C GLN A 43 -16.95 -5.75 -18.80
N ASN A 44 -16.04 -4.83 -19.11
CA ASN A 44 -14.80 -4.65 -18.33
C ASN A 44 -15.12 -4.28 -16.87
N MET A 45 -16.07 -3.40 -16.63
CA MET A 45 -16.54 -3.06 -15.29
C MET A 45 -17.08 -4.27 -14.53
N GLU A 46 -17.90 -5.09 -15.18
CA GLU A 46 -18.46 -6.31 -14.57
C GLU A 46 -17.37 -7.29 -14.17
N HIS A 47 -16.37 -7.53 -15.05
CA HIS A 47 -15.21 -8.35 -14.75
C HIS A 47 -14.42 -7.83 -13.55
N ILE A 48 -14.17 -6.51 -13.51
CA ILE A 48 -13.42 -5.86 -12.42
C ILE A 48 -14.19 -6.01 -11.10
N MET A 49 -15.48 -5.69 -11.10
CA MET A 49 -16.31 -5.79 -9.90
C MET A 49 -16.40 -7.23 -9.38
N PHE A 50 -16.48 -8.22 -10.27
CA PHE A 50 -16.45 -9.62 -9.88
C PHE A 50 -15.14 -10.00 -9.17
N ILE A 51 -14.00 -9.67 -9.80
CA ILE A 51 -12.67 -9.98 -9.24
C ILE A 51 -12.47 -9.27 -7.90
N GLU A 52 -12.74 -7.97 -7.83
CA GLU A 52 -12.55 -7.20 -6.61
C GLU A 52 -13.46 -7.67 -5.48
N THR A 53 -14.71 -8.04 -5.79
CA THR A 53 -15.65 -8.60 -4.80
C THR A 53 -15.17 -9.96 -4.29
N ALA A 54 -14.66 -10.83 -5.17
CA ALA A 54 -14.12 -12.12 -4.78
C ALA A 54 -12.90 -11.95 -3.86
N LEU A 55 -11.98 -11.03 -4.19
CA LEU A 55 -10.82 -10.72 -3.36
C LEU A 55 -11.19 -10.05 -2.03
N ALA A 56 -12.20 -9.19 -2.01
CA ALA A 56 -12.67 -8.53 -0.79
C ALA A 56 -13.22 -9.52 0.23
N LYS A 57 -13.96 -10.54 -0.22
CA LYS A 57 -14.54 -11.57 0.64
C LYS A 57 -13.50 -12.37 1.44
N VAL A 58 -12.31 -12.54 0.88
CA VAL A 58 -11.20 -13.30 1.50
C VAL A 58 -10.15 -12.41 2.17
N SER A 59 -10.32 -11.09 2.09
CA SER A 59 -9.41 -10.13 2.72
C SER A 59 -9.70 -9.99 4.21
N LYS A 60 -8.66 -9.98 5.05
CA LYS A 60 -8.78 -9.66 6.47
C LYS A 60 -9.19 -8.21 6.71
N ASN A 61 -9.94 -7.96 7.79
CA ASN A 61 -10.29 -6.59 8.19
C ASN A 61 -9.10 -5.86 8.83
N ARG A 62 -9.27 -4.55 9.07
CA ARG A 62 -8.21 -3.70 9.63
C ARG A 62 -7.77 -4.13 11.02
N THR A 63 -8.69 -4.68 11.81
CA THR A 63 -8.40 -5.16 13.16
C THR A 63 -7.60 -6.45 13.09
N GLU A 64 -8.02 -7.40 12.27
CA GLU A 64 -7.32 -8.67 12.01
C GLU A 64 -5.92 -8.46 11.42
N LEU A 65 -5.73 -7.44 10.58
CA LEU A 65 -4.42 -7.08 10.02
C LEU A 65 -3.43 -6.51 11.05
N ARG A 66 -3.88 -6.14 12.25
CA ARG A 66 -3.01 -5.68 13.35
C ARG A 66 -2.48 -6.82 14.20
N ASP A 67 -3.10 -7.98 14.13
CA ASP A 67 -2.64 -9.17 14.82
C ASP A 67 -1.37 -9.72 14.16
N VAL A 68 -0.24 -9.51 14.83
CA VAL A 68 1.08 -9.90 14.31
C VAL A 68 1.24 -11.40 14.23
N GLU A 69 0.68 -12.15 15.18
CA GLU A 69 0.82 -13.61 15.27
C GLU A 69 0.08 -14.29 14.13
N THR A 70 -1.18 -13.94 13.92
CA THR A 70 -2.00 -14.52 12.84
C THR A 70 -1.53 -14.11 11.45
N ASN A 71 -0.78 -13.00 11.33
CA ASN A 71 -0.22 -12.53 10.06
C ASN A 71 1.24 -12.97 9.82
N TYR A 72 1.81 -13.79 10.71
CA TYR A 72 3.15 -14.33 10.57
C TYR A 72 3.15 -15.79 10.14
N ASN A 73 2.92 -16.04 8.85
CA ASN A 73 2.90 -17.38 8.26
C ASN A 73 4.16 -17.57 7.42
N LYS A 74 5.21 -18.08 8.07
CA LYS A 74 6.51 -18.32 7.44
C LYS A 74 6.50 -19.62 6.65
N MET A 75 6.92 -19.57 5.39
CA MET A 75 7.04 -20.75 4.52
C MET A 75 8.19 -20.60 3.53
N SER A 76 8.58 -21.69 2.86
CA SER A 76 9.53 -21.63 1.76
C SER A 76 8.86 -21.09 0.48
N LEU A 77 9.66 -20.57 -0.47
CA LEU A 77 9.15 -20.19 -1.78
C LEU A 77 8.54 -21.38 -2.52
N THR A 78 9.11 -22.57 -2.36
CA THR A 78 8.59 -23.81 -2.97
C THR A 78 7.23 -24.19 -2.42
N ASP A 79 7.03 -24.13 -1.10
CA ASP A 79 5.74 -24.41 -0.48
C ASP A 79 4.67 -23.40 -0.94
N PHE A 80 5.05 -22.12 -1.08
CA PHE A 80 4.16 -21.10 -1.60
C PHE A 80 3.69 -21.42 -3.03
N GLU A 81 4.59 -21.82 -3.92
CA GLU A 81 4.25 -22.16 -5.31
C GLU A 81 3.41 -23.43 -5.42
N GLN A 82 3.65 -24.40 -4.53
CA GLN A 82 2.79 -25.60 -4.47
C GLN A 82 1.37 -25.28 -4.00
N GLN A 83 1.22 -24.37 -3.02
CA GLN A 83 -0.08 -23.97 -2.51
C GLN A 83 -0.82 -23.00 -3.44
N TYR A 84 -0.08 -22.10 -4.13
CA TYR A 84 -0.63 -21.02 -4.94
C TYR A 84 -0.02 -20.96 -6.35
N PRO A 85 -0.13 -22.03 -7.17
CA PRO A 85 0.62 -22.17 -8.42
C PRO A 85 0.26 -21.12 -9.48
N TYR A 86 -0.96 -20.58 -9.47
CA TYR A 86 -1.40 -19.60 -10.45
C TYR A 86 -0.89 -18.17 -10.15
N LEU A 87 -0.37 -17.88 -8.95
CA LEU A 87 0.20 -16.58 -8.61
C LEU A 87 1.62 -16.39 -9.17
N GLN A 88 2.33 -17.48 -9.51
CA GLN A 88 3.65 -17.46 -10.15
C GLN A 88 4.66 -16.51 -9.48
N LEU A 89 4.75 -16.55 -8.14
CA LEU A 89 5.56 -15.61 -7.36
C LEU A 89 7.03 -15.60 -7.80
N ARG A 90 7.60 -16.76 -8.13
CA ARG A 90 8.97 -16.90 -8.62
C ARG A 90 9.21 -16.06 -9.88
N ASN A 91 8.29 -16.14 -10.84
CA ASN A 91 8.39 -15.36 -12.07
C ASN A 91 8.30 -13.86 -11.81
N LEU A 92 7.45 -13.44 -10.87
CA LEU A 92 7.35 -12.04 -10.45
C LEU A 92 8.65 -11.55 -9.79
N LEU A 93 9.26 -12.36 -8.92
CA LEU A 93 10.51 -12.02 -8.25
C LEU A 93 11.66 -11.89 -9.25
N LEU A 94 11.79 -12.84 -10.19
CA LEU A 94 12.78 -12.78 -11.27
C LEU A 94 12.60 -11.54 -12.15
N ALA A 95 11.35 -11.22 -12.53
CA ALA A 95 11.06 -10.00 -13.30
C ALA A 95 11.40 -8.71 -12.55
N LYS A 96 11.47 -8.74 -11.21
CA LYS A 96 11.94 -7.65 -10.36
C LYS A 96 13.44 -7.67 -10.11
N GLY A 97 14.20 -8.57 -10.74
CA GLY A 97 15.64 -8.72 -10.55
C GLY A 97 16.03 -9.35 -9.21
N ILE A 98 15.09 -10.00 -8.53
CA ILE A 98 15.33 -10.66 -7.25
C ILE A 98 15.62 -12.15 -7.52
N ASP A 99 16.88 -12.54 -7.31
CA ASP A 99 17.33 -13.94 -7.48
C ASP A 99 16.85 -14.77 -6.28
N GLU A 100 16.24 -15.92 -6.56
CA GLU A 100 15.69 -16.82 -5.54
C GLU A 100 16.74 -17.36 -4.56
N LYS A 101 18.03 -17.43 -4.95
CA LYS A 101 19.10 -17.81 -4.03
C LYS A 101 19.19 -16.93 -2.78
N HIS A 102 18.67 -15.70 -2.86
CA HIS A 102 18.58 -14.77 -1.76
C HIS A 102 17.30 -14.92 -0.93
N ILE A 103 16.33 -15.75 -1.41
CA ILE A 103 15.03 -15.92 -0.77
C ILE A 103 14.89 -17.35 -0.25
N LYS A 104 15.30 -17.56 0.99
CA LYS A 104 15.12 -18.88 1.65
C LYS A 104 13.70 -19.08 2.16
N THR A 105 13.11 -18.01 2.68
CA THR A 105 11.78 -18.03 3.30
C THR A 105 11.04 -16.72 3.02
N ILE A 106 9.72 -16.84 2.94
CA ILE A 106 8.78 -15.70 2.82
C ILE A 106 7.81 -15.72 3.99
N VAL A 107 7.24 -14.58 4.30
CA VAL A 107 6.17 -14.45 5.29
C VAL A 107 4.89 -14.03 4.57
N VAL A 108 3.86 -14.88 4.68
CA VAL A 108 2.55 -14.63 4.07
C VAL A 108 1.62 -14.06 5.14
N GLY A 109 1.23 -12.79 4.97
CA GLY A 109 0.38 -12.11 5.94
C GLY A 109 -1.09 -12.55 5.91
N GLN A 110 -1.58 -13.00 4.74
CA GLN A 110 -2.98 -13.39 4.55
C GLN A 110 -3.07 -14.64 3.67
N PRO A 111 -2.91 -15.87 4.23
CA PRO A 111 -3.00 -17.12 3.46
C PRO A 111 -4.33 -17.29 2.73
N ASP A 112 -5.45 -16.95 3.38
CA ASP A 112 -6.78 -17.05 2.77
C ASP A 112 -6.94 -16.12 1.57
N PHE A 113 -6.38 -14.91 1.65
CA PHE A 113 -6.34 -13.99 0.51
C PHE A 113 -5.49 -14.55 -0.65
N MET A 114 -4.33 -15.15 -0.36
CA MET A 114 -3.48 -15.77 -1.39
C MET A 114 -4.21 -16.93 -2.05
N LYS A 115 -4.93 -17.74 -1.28
CA LYS A 115 -5.77 -18.81 -1.81
C LYS A 115 -6.89 -18.26 -2.71
N GLY A 116 -7.63 -17.27 -2.23
CA GLY A 116 -8.70 -16.63 -3.02
C GLY A 116 -8.17 -15.97 -4.30
N ALA A 117 -7.02 -15.30 -4.25
CA ALA A 117 -6.36 -14.74 -5.42
C ALA A 117 -5.93 -15.81 -6.41
N ASN A 118 -5.35 -16.92 -5.92
CA ASN A 118 -4.99 -18.07 -6.74
C ASN A 118 -6.21 -18.68 -7.45
N ASP A 119 -7.33 -18.83 -6.75
CA ASP A 119 -8.56 -19.39 -7.29
C ASP A 119 -9.20 -18.45 -8.33
N VAL A 120 -9.17 -17.13 -8.12
CA VAL A 120 -9.57 -16.15 -9.11
C VAL A 120 -8.71 -16.27 -10.38
N TRP A 121 -7.38 -16.28 -10.24
CA TRP A 121 -6.48 -16.44 -11.39
C TRP A 121 -6.69 -17.74 -12.15
N LYS A 122 -7.00 -18.83 -11.44
CA LYS A 122 -7.31 -20.13 -12.03
C LYS A 122 -8.61 -20.13 -12.82
N SER A 123 -9.66 -19.50 -12.30
CA SER A 123 -11.03 -19.62 -12.79
C SER A 123 -11.42 -18.58 -13.83
N MET A 124 -10.75 -17.41 -13.83
CA MET A 124 -11.08 -16.30 -14.71
C MET A 124 -10.47 -16.48 -16.11
N GLY A 125 -11.24 -16.13 -17.14
CA GLY A 125 -10.75 -16.10 -18.52
C GLY A 125 -9.75 -14.94 -18.73
N THR A 126 -8.93 -15.10 -19.77
CA THR A 126 -7.87 -14.13 -20.12
C THR A 126 -8.40 -12.70 -20.31
N ASP A 127 -9.60 -12.53 -20.87
CA ASP A 127 -10.18 -11.22 -21.11
C ASP A 127 -10.55 -10.48 -19.82
N ALA A 128 -11.07 -11.20 -18.83
CA ALA A 128 -11.37 -10.63 -17.51
C ALA A 128 -10.09 -10.23 -16.76
N LEU A 129 -9.06 -11.07 -16.79
CA LEU A 129 -7.76 -10.74 -16.19
C LEU A 129 -7.09 -9.57 -16.92
N ARG A 130 -7.20 -9.50 -18.25
CA ARG A 130 -6.70 -8.36 -19.04
C ARG A 130 -7.42 -7.08 -18.66
N ALA A 131 -8.75 -7.09 -18.57
CA ALA A 131 -9.52 -5.93 -18.14
C ALA A 131 -9.13 -5.46 -16.74
N TYR A 132 -8.92 -6.40 -15.81
CA TYR A 132 -8.48 -6.09 -14.45
C TYR A 132 -7.07 -5.45 -14.41
N MET A 133 -6.12 -6.00 -15.17
CA MET A 133 -4.77 -5.42 -15.26
C MET A 133 -4.79 -4.04 -15.94
N GLN A 134 -5.55 -3.88 -17.02
CA GLN A 134 -5.75 -2.58 -17.68
C GLN A 134 -6.34 -1.55 -16.73
N TRP A 135 -7.33 -1.94 -15.92
CA TRP A 135 -7.91 -1.09 -14.90
C TRP A 135 -6.87 -0.54 -13.94
N HIS A 136 -5.97 -1.39 -13.46
CA HIS A 136 -4.90 -0.94 -12.56
C HIS A 136 -3.94 0.06 -13.21
N VAL A 137 -3.63 -0.12 -14.48
CA VAL A 137 -2.81 0.83 -15.25
C VAL A 137 -3.57 2.14 -15.42
N LEU A 138 -4.81 2.11 -15.89
CA LEU A 138 -5.65 3.30 -16.08
C LEU A 138 -5.80 4.09 -14.78
N LEU A 139 -6.08 3.41 -13.69
CA LEU A 139 -6.24 4.04 -12.40
C LEU A 139 -4.95 4.70 -11.87
N SER A 140 -3.81 4.07 -12.10
CA SER A 140 -2.51 4.65 -11.70
C SER A 140 -2.12 5.84 -12.58
N ALA A 141 -2.53 5.83 -13.84
CA ALA A 141 -2.23 6.88 -14.82
C ALA A 141 -3.29 7.99 -14.89
N ALA A 142 -4.44 7.86 -14.23
CA ALA A 142 -5.61 8.73 -14.39
C ALA A 142 -5.28 10.23 -14.32
N ASN A 143 -4.41 10.64 -13.41
CA ASN A 143 -4.01 12.04 -13.25
C ASN A 143 -3.07 12.56 -14.34
N TYR A 144 -2.61 11.70 -15.25
CA TYR A 144 -1.65 12.01 -16.34
C TYR A 144 -2.24 11.85 -17.74
N LEU A 145 -3.42 11.23 -17.86
CA LEU A 145 -4.08 10.94 -19.15
C LEU A 145 -4.85 12.13 -19.74
N GLY A 146 -4.87 13.28 -19.06
CA GLY A 146 -5.59 14.48 -19.49
C GLY A 146 -6.61 14.95 -18.45
N ASP A 147 -7.21 16.11 -18.70
CA ASP A 147 -8.10 16.77 -17.73
C ASP A 147 -9.40 15.98 -17.49
N ASP A 148 -9.95 15.29 -18.50
CA ASP A 148 -11.15 14.48 -18.35
C ASP A 148 -10.94 13.27 -17.43
N ALA A 149 -9.81 12.60 -17.58
CA ALA A 149 -9.45 11.47 -16.72
C ALA A 149 -9.11 11.92 -15.29
N ALA A 150 -8.39 13.03 -15.13
CA ALA A 150 -8.11 13.63 -13.83
C ALA A 150 -9.40 14.09 -13.13
N THR A 151 -10.36 14.65 -13.89
CA THR A 151 -11.68 15.04 -13.37
C THR A 151 -12.48 13.82 -12.94
N ALA A 152 -12.52 12.75 -13.76
CA ALA A 152 -13.17 11.50 -13.39
C ALA A 152 -12.57 10.90 -12.10
N TYR A 153 -11.24 10.91 -11.97
CA TYR A 153 -10.57 10.48 -10.76
C TYR A 153 -10.95 11.32 -9.53
N PHE A 154 -10.98 12.65 -9.68
CA PHE A 154 -11.38 13.55 -8.60
C PHE A 154 -12.83 13.38 -8.22
N ASP A 155 -13.75 13.24 -9.18
CA ASP A 155 -15.17 13.03 -8.94
C ASP A 155 -15.40 11.81 -8.04
N PHE A 156 -14.72 10.71 -8.29
CA PHE A 156 -14.83 9.53 -7.42
C PHE A 156 -14.02 9.66 -6.13
N PHE A 157 -12.68 9.79 -6.21
CA PHE A 157 -11.82 9.77 -5.01
C PHE A 157 -11.84 11.06 -4.20
N GLY A 158 -12.11 12.19 -4.83
CA GLY A 158 -12.18 13.49 -4.17
C GLY A 158 -13.56 13.77 -3.60
N LYS A 159 -14.59 13.74 -4.45
CA LYS A 159 -15.96 14.09 -4.06
C LYS A 159 -16.65 12.94 -3.34
N THR A 160 -16.86 11.79 -4.02
CA THR A 160 -17.63 10.67 -3.45
C THR A 160 -16.96 10.10 -2.21
N MET A 161 -15.64 9.81 -2.26
CA MET A 161 -14.94 9.13 -1.17
C MET A 161 -14.49 10.05 -0.02
N ARG A 162 -14.19 11.32 -0.29
CA ARG A 162 -13.62 12.24 0.71
C ARG A 162 -14.48 13.47 1.00
N GLY A 163 -15.62 13.63 0.31
CA GLY A 163 -16.53 14.77 0.49
C GLY A 163 -15.95 16.13 0.08
N ARG A 164 -14.90 16.17 -0.72
CA ARG A 164 -14.30 17.41 -1.19
C ARG A 164 -15.19 18.06 -2.22
N LYS A 165 -15.37 19.38 -2.13
CA LYS A 165 -16.18 20.16 -3.09
C LYS A 165 -15.40 20.45 -4.37
N GLU A 166 -14.10 20.78 -4.24
CA GLU A 166 -13.22 21.20 -5.33
C GLU A 166 -11.87 20.48 -5.28
N ASP A 167 -11.24 20.31 -6.44
CA ASP A 167 -9.89 19.78 -6.51
C ASP A 167 -8.85 20.85 -6.14
N TYR A 168 -7.63 20.39 -5.88
CA TYR A 168 -6.53 21.31 -5.64
C TYR A 168 -6.19 22.10 -6.92
N PRO A 169 -5.83 23.37 -6.80
CA PRO A 169 -5.35 24.15 -7.94
C PRO A 169 -4.13 23.46 -8.59
N ARG A 170 -3.94 23.68 -9.87
CA ARG A 170 -2.91 23.01 -10.69
C ARG A 170 -1.51 23.07 -10.07
N TRP A 171 -1.11 24.21 -9.54
CA TRP A 171 0.20 24.37 -8.90
C TRP A 171 0.38 23.43 -7.72
N LYS A 172 -0.66 23.23 -6.89
CA LYS A 172 -0.60 22.35 -5.71
C LYS A 172 -0.58 20.87 -6.14
N ARG A 173 -1.31 20.51 -7.19
CA ARG A 173 -1.23 19.15 -7.77
C ARG A 173 0.16 18.87 -8.31
N ALA A 174 0.77 19.84 -9.03
CA ALA A 174 2.13 19.71 -9.54
C ALA A 174 3.17 19.58 -8.41
N THR A 175 3.06 20.38 -7.35
CA THR A 175 3.93 20.27 -6.18
C THR A 175 3.81 18.89 -5.52
N ASN A 176 2.60 18.38 -5.33
CA ASN A 176 2.39 17.05 -4.77
C ASN A 176 3.02 15.94 -5.65
N GLN A 177 3.03 16.12 -6.97
CA GLN A 177 3.71 15.18 -7.88
C GLN A 177 5.23 15.23 -7.73
N ILE A 178 5.81 16.43 -7.66
CA ILE A 178 7.24 16.59 -7.40
C ILE A 178 7.61 15.95 -6.06
N GLU A 179 6.82 16.18 -5.02
CA GLU A 179 7.03 15.59 -3.70
C GLU A 179 6.96 14.06 -3.72
N SER A 180 6.01 13.48 -4.47
CA SER A 180 5.84 12.03 -4.56
C SER A 180 6.93 11.33 -5.38
N GLN A 181 7.48 12.00 -6.40
CA GLN A 181 8.46 11.45 -7.33
C GLN A 181 9.91 11.80 -6.96
N MET A 182 10.13 13.01 -6.46
CA MET A 182 11.44 13.59 -6.19
C MET A 182 11.51 14.21 -4.78
N GLY A 183 10.76 13.67 -3.82
CA GLY A 183 10.60 14.24 -2.48
C GLY A 183 11.92 14.48 -1.75
N GLU A 184 12.90 13.59 -1.88
CA GLU A 184 14.22 13.78 -1.26
C GLU A 184 15.02 14.93 -1.90
N ALA A 185 14.95 15.07 -3.23
CA ALA A 185 15.61 16.20 -3.91
C ALA A 185 14.97 17.54 -3.52
N LEU A 186 13.63 17.60 -3.48
CA LEU A 186 12.89 18.75 -2.98
C LEU A 186 13.19 19.01 -1.49
N GLY A 187 13.27 17.95 -0.71
CA GLY A 187 13.62 17.99 0.71
C GLY A 187 14.97 18.63 0.98
N ARG A 188 15.99 18.42 0.15
CA ARG A 188 17.30 19.09 0.26
C ARG A 188 17.18 20.61 0.18
N ILE A 189 16.38 21.11 -0.77
CA ILE A 189 16.15 22.55 -0.92
C ILE A 189 15.42 23.11 0.31
N TYR A 190 14.41 22.39 0.78
CA TYR A 190 13.66 22.78 1.99
C TYR A 190 14.55 22.80 3.23
N VAL A 191 15.33 21.74 3.44
CA VAL A 191 16.24 21.60 4.59
C VAL A 191 17.29 22.71 4.61
N ALA A 192 17.92 23.00 3.46
CA ALA A 192 18.90 24.08 3.37
C ALA A 192 18.36 25.45 3.81
N LYS A 193 17.04 25.66 3.66
CA LYS A 193 16.39 26.94 3.99
C LYS A 193 15.71 26.96 5.36
N TYR A 194 15.12 25.86 5.79
CA TYR A 194 14.18 25.85 6.92
C TYR A 194 14.54 24.89 8.05
N PHE A 195 15.50 23.99 7.87
CA PHE A 195 15.83 22.97 8.89
C PHE A 195 17.35 22.92 9.16
N PRO A 196 17.87 23.78 10.05
CA PRO A 196 19.29 23.84 10.35
C PRO A 196 19.85 22.52 10.88
N ALA A 197 21.10 22.20 10.55
CA ALA A 197 21.79 20.98 11.02
C ALA A 197 21.80 20.87 12.56
N GLU A 198 21.90 22.00 13.27
CA GLU A 198 21.83 22.07 14.73
C GLU A 198 20.50 21.53 15.28
N ALA A 199 19.37 21.84 14.64
CA ALA A 199 18.07 21.32 15.04
C ALA A 199 18.02 19.79 14.95
N LYS A 200 18.60 19.20 13.89
CA LYS A 200 18.74 17.75 13.75
C LYS A 200 19.58 17.16 14.87
N GLN A 201 20.75 17.72 15.14
CA GLN A 201 21.64 17.25 16.21
C GLN A 201 20.98 17.28 17.60
N ARG A 202 20.21 18.34 17.89
CA ARG A 202 19.45 18.45 19.15
C ARG A 202 18.39 17.35 19.28
N MET A 203 17.69 17.03 18.19
CA MET A 203 16.70 15.95 18.19
C MET A 203 17.36 14.57 18.31
N GLU A 204 18.51 14.33 17.67
CA GLU A 204 19.28 13.10 17.81
C GLU A 204 19.78 12.92 19.25
N ALA A 205 20.28 13.98 19.89
CA ALA A 205 20.67 13.99 21.29
C ALA A 205 19.48 13.70 22.23
N LEU A 206 18.31 14.29 21.96
CA LEU A 206 17.09 14.01 22.71
C LEU A 206 16.69 12.53 22.63
N ILE A 207 16.69 11.96 21.44
CA ILE A 207 16.34 10.54 21.25
C ILE A 207 17.35 9.63 21.96
N LYS A 208 18.62 9.95 21.87
CA LYS A 208 19.67 9.21 22.60
C LYS A 208 19.44 9.21 24.11
N ASN A 209 19.09 10.37 24.67
CA ASN A 209 18.76 10.50 26.09
C ASN A 209 17.51 9.68 26.47
N LEU A 210 16.48 9.67 25.61
CA LEU A 210 15.30 8.83 25.81
C LEU A 210 15.64 7.34 25.79
N GLN A 211 16.53 6.90 24.88
CA GLN A 211 17.01 5.53 24.84
C GLN A 211 17.77 5.15 26.11
N LEU A 212 18.66 6.03 26.60
CA LEU A 212 19.39 5.81 27.85
C LEU A 212 18.45 5.69 29.04
N SER A 213 17.50 6.61 29.20
CA SER A 213 16.51 6.56 30.28
C SER A 213 15.62 5.31 30.20
N LEU A 214 15.27 4.86 28.98
CA LEU A 214 14.51 3.62 28.82
C LEU A 214 15.36 2.40 29.19
N ALA A 215 16.65 2.38 28.86
CA ALA A 215 17.58 1.31 29.26
C ALA A 215 17.71 1.20 30.78
N GLU A 216 17.82 2.33 31.50
CA GLU A 216 17.83 2.37 32.96
C GLU A 216 16.53 1.80 33.54
N ARG A 217 15.38 2.27 33.03
CA ARG A 217 14.07 1.76 33.47
C ARG A 217 13.88 0.27 33.23
N ILE A 218 14.37 -0.28 32.12
CA ILE A 218 14.32 -1.73 31.86
C ILE A 218 15.13 -2.50 32.93
N LYS A 219 16.33 -2.01 33.27
CA LYS A 219 17.16 -2.65 34.29
C LYS A 219 16.52 -2.65 35.68
N GLU A 220 15.82 -1.60 36.03
CA GLU A 220 15.16 -1.41 37.34
C GLU A 220 13.87 -2.22 37.49
N GLN A 221 13.28 -2.80 36.41
CA GLN A 221 12.03 -3.51 36.54
C GLN A 221 12.15 -4.80 37.38
N THR A 222 11.34 -4.89 38.41
CA THR A 222 11.35 -6.04 39.33
C THR A 222 10.54 -7.25 38.83
N TRP A 223 9.59 -7.00 37.91
CA TRP A 223 8.73 -8.06 37.34
C TRP A 223 9.35 -8.76 36.12
N MET A 224 10.42 -8.20 35.53
CA MET A 224 11.14 -8.80 34.41
C MET A 224 12.24 -9.73 34.90
N SER A 225 12.35 -10.93 34.29
CA SER A 225 13.52 -11.79 34.48
C SER A 225 14.77 -11.19 33.82
N GLU A 226 15.97 -11.57 34.28
CA GLU A 226 17.22 -11.09 33.70
C GLU A 226 17.36 -11.43 32.20
N ILE A 227 16.85 -12.59 31.77
CA ILE A 227 16.80 -13.00 30.36
C ILE A 227 15.92 -12.03 29.56
N THR A 228 14.75 -11.67 30.11
CA THR A 228 13.84 -10.73 29.47
C THR A 228 14.42 -9.32 29.39
N LYS A 229 15.11 -8.87 30.44
CA LYS A 229 15.82 -7.58 30.44
C LYS A 229 16.91 -7.53 29.38
N ALA A 230 17.72 -8.58 29.26
CA ALA A 230 18.76 -8.67 28.24
C ALA A 230 18.14 -8.58 26.83
N ALA A 231 17.10 -9.34 26.52
CA ALA A 231 16.41 -9.30 25.24
C ALA A 231 15.78 -7.93 24.95
N ALA A 232 15.22 -7.26 25.97
CA ALA A 232 14.66 -5.91 25.83
C ALA A 232 15.73 -4.86 25.55
N LEU A 233 16.91 -4.96 26.18
CA LEU A 233 18.05 -4.08 25.90
C LEU A 233 18.63 -4.31 24.52
N ASP A 234 18.75 -5.57 24.07
CA ASP A 234 19.17 -5.89 22.69
C ASP A 234 18.21 -5.29 21.66
N LYS A 235 16.91 -5.42 21.90
CA LYS A 235 15.90 -4.79 21.06
C LYS A 235 16.03 -3.26 21.04
N LEU A 236 16.25 -2.62 22.18
CA LEU A 236 16.46 -1.18 22.27
C LEU A 236 17.72 -0.75 21.51
N ASN A 237 18.81 -1.48 21.61
CA ASN A 237 20.06 -1.20 20.89
C ASN A 237 19.95 -1.41 19.37
N SER A 238 18.98 -2.22 18.91
CA SER A 238 18.74 -2.46 17.48
C SER A 238 17.90 -1.37 16.80
N PHE A 239 17.41 -0.38 17.54
CA PHE A 239 16.61 0.69 16.96
C PHE A 239 17.42 1.57 16.02
N TYR A 240 16.96 1.65 14.78
CA TYR A 240 17.51 2.59 13.81
C TYR A 240 16.73 3.91 13.85
N VAL A 241 17.43 4.99 14.20
CA VAL A 241 16.84 6.32 14.37
C VAL A 241 16.93 7.11 13.08
N LYS A 242 15.78 7.64 12.63
CA LYS A 242 15.67 8.56 11.48
C LYS A 242 15.07 9.87 11.94
N VAL A 243 15.81 10.96 11.77
CA VAL A 243 15.39 12.32 12.20
C VAL A 243 15.50 13.29 11.05
N GLY A 244 14.38 14.01 10.80
CA GLY A 244 14.32 15.10 9.84
C GLY A 244 14.56 14.66 8.40
N TYR A 245 15.80 14.47 8.02
CA TYR A 245 16.21 14.11 6.65
C TYR A 245 17.35 13.09 6.64
N PRO A 246 17.50 12.27 5.58
CA PRO A 246 18.59 11.32 5.47
C PRO A 246 19.94 12.03 5.36
N ASN A 247 21.00 11.44 5.92
CA ASN A 247 22.36 11.98 5.84
C ASN A 247 22.88 11.98 4.40
N ASN A 248 22.51 10.97 3.62
CA ASN A 248 22.82 10.86 2.20
C ASN A 248 21.50 10.76 1.42
N CYS A 249 21.29 11.69 0.50
CA CYS A 249 20.21 11.59 -0.46
C CYS A 249 20.63 10.57 -1.53
N LEU A 250 19.99 9.41 -1.52
CA LEU A 250 20.18 8.39 -2.55
C LEU A 250 19.24 8.71 -3.72
N LEU A 251 19.75 9.45 -4.69
CA LEU A 251 19.14 9.57 -6.00
C LEU A 251 19.59 8.35 -6.82
N TYR A 252 18.71 7.37 -6.95
CA TYR A 252 18.87 6.26 -7.89
C TYR A 252 18.11 6.57 -9.17
#